data_a4d461110adc33f02a08f9ab3277698c
#
_entry.id   a4d461110adc33f02a08f9ab3277698c
#
_cell.length_a   1.000
_cell.length_b   1.000
_cell.length_c   1.000
_cell.angle_alpha   90.00
_cell.angle_beta   90.00
_cell.angle_gamma   90.00
#
_symmetry.space_group_name_H-M   'P 1'
#
loop_
_entity.id
_entity.type
_entity.pdbx_description
1 polymer ?
#
loop_
_entity_poly.entity_id
_entity_poly.type
_entity_poly.pdbx_seq_one_letter_code
_entity_poly.pdbx_strand_id
1 'polypeptide(L)'
;MHHLKYFIIILFILTLTACIPSPDDHTDKQHSSKQTSISLKETDWIDPKVTISAIGDILIHDRVYDDAWDGKTYDFKPMLAAVADDLRASDMTVANQETIMGGEDIGLSGYPNFNSPFEIGDALQDAGVDMVTMANNHTMDRGEAAIQNAIAYYEEIGMPYTGSFKSADDQSEISVLETDQDISVAFLSYTYGTNGMSVPDGKPYLVNLINREQIKEEVEKADELADATIISLHFGKEEERMPNQEQKNLAQYAADLGVDVVIGNHPHVLQPVEWLEGKEGNKTLVAYSLGNFLSGQYQFYNRIGGIFEFNLVKEDNDVHVEDPGFLPTFVEFEEDDGTMKNIQVVPLEQASSGQIENLDGVLSNMQKHMTQWMPELEWKETSQQ
;
A
#
# COMPACT_ATOMS: atom_id res chain seq x y z
N MET A 1 2.12 3.12 -61.33
CA MET A 1 0.81 2.68 -61.86
C MET A 1 -0.09 2.53 -60.66
N HIS A 2 -0.74 3.59 -60.35
CA HIS A 2 -2.16 3.94 -60.44
C HIS A 2 -3.13 2.95 -59.76
N HIS A 3 -3.78 3.33 -58.66
CA HIS A 3 -5.21 3.63 -58.63
C HIS A 3 -5.63 4.35 -57.35
N LEU A 4 -5.95 5.62 -57.53
CA LEU A 4 -6.67 6.53 -56.64
C LEU A 4 -8.18 6.20 -56.70
N LYS A 5 -8.87 5.96 -55.58
CA LYS A 5 -10.33 5.86 -55.55
C LYS A 5 -10.90 6.98 -54.70
N TYR A 6 -11.53 7.93 -55.38
CA TYR A 6 -12.38 8.97 -54.78
C TYR A 6 -13.73 8.38 -54.34
N PHE A 7 -14.19 8.70 -53.16
CA PHE A 7 -15.58 8.50 -52.73
C PHE A 7 -16.28 9.86 -52.70
N ILE A 8 -17.31 10.00 -53.53
CA ILE A 8 -18.18 11.18 -53.67
C ILE A 8 -19.34 10.99 -52.69
N ILE A 9 -19.51 11.97 -51.75
CA ILE A 9 -20.69 12.05 -50.88
C ILE A 9 -21.69 12.98 -51.55
N ILE A 10 -22.88 12.43 -51.87
CA ILE A 10 -24.01 13.18 -52.43
C ILE A 10 -24.87 13.67 -51.27
N LEU A 11 -24.99 15.00 -51.18
CA LEU A 11 -25.83 15.68 -50.19
C LEU A 11 -27.25 15.84 -50.78
N PHE A 12 -28.25 15.19 -50.18
CA PHE A 12 -29.66 15.38 -50.55
C PHE A 12 -30.26 16.52 -49.73
N ILE A 13 -30.60 17.63 -50.41
CA ILE A 13 -31.37 18.74 -49.79
C ILE A 13 -32.84 18.51 -50.16
N LEU A 14 -33.67 18.27 -49.13
CA LEU A 14 -35.14 18.28 -49.27
C LEU A 14 -35.66 19.68 -48.92
N THR A 15 -36.23 20.37 -49.90
CA THR A 15 -36.99 21.59 -49.69
C THR A 15 -38.47 21.24 -49.52
N LEU A 16 -39.03 21.56 -48.38
CA LEU A 16 -40.49 21.54 -48.14
C LEU A 16 -41.04 22.97 -48.23
N THR A 17 -41.84 23.18 -49.26
CA THR A 17 -42.67 24.38 -49.43
C THR A 17 -43.95 24.25 -48.59
N ALA A 18 -44.20 25.17 -47.68
CA ALA A 18 -45.46 25.28 -46.93
C ALA A 18 -46.27 26.45 -47.45
N CYS A 19 -47.53 26.19 -47.76
CA CYS A 19 -48.57 27.18 -48.13
C CYS A 19 -49.05 27.95 -46.90
N ILE A 20 -49.18 29.26 -47.05
CA ILE A 20 -49.83 30.18 -46.10
C ILE A 20 -51.30 30.32 -46.48
N PRO A 21 -52.21 30.35 -45.54
CA PRO A 21 -53.43 31.16 -45.61
C PRO A 21 -53.50 32.24 -44.54
N SER A 22 -53.96 33.41 -44.89
CA SER A 22 -54.14 34.64 -44.08
C SER A 22 -55.55 34.71 -43.49
N PRO A 23 -55.88 35.76 -42.72
CA PRO A 23 -56.32 35.62 -41.33
C PRO A 23 -57.82 35.90 -41.14
N ASP A 24 -58.33 35.40 -40.01
CA ASP A 24 -59.51 36.02 -39.41
C ASP A 24 -59.45 35.99 -37.87
N ASP A 25 -59.84 37.11 -37.41
CA ASP A 25 -60.00 37.72 -36.12
C ASP A 25 -60.81 36.88 -35.12
N HIS A 26 -60.40 36.82 -33.85
CA HIS A 26 -61.17 37.10 -32.63
C HIS A 26 -60.59 36.52 -31.33
N THR A 27 -60.39 37.47 -30.41
CA THR A 27 -60.54 37.36 -28.97
C THR A 27 -59.50 36.73 -28.07
N ASP A 28 -58.88 37.60 -27.29
CA ASP A 28 -58.21 37.46 -26.02
C ASP A 28 -58.63 36.27 -25.15
N LYS A 29 -57.66 35.44 -24.78
CA LYS A 29 -57.54 34.83 -23.46
C LYS A 29 -56.05 34.69 -23.11
N GLN A 30 -55.56 35.53 -22.23
CA GLN A 30 -54.29 35.34 -21.52
C GLN A 30 -54.24 33.97 -20.87
N HIS A 31 -53.45 33.09 -21.40
CA HIS A 31 -52.98 31.90 -20.67
C HIS A 31 -51.51 32.16 -20.24
N SER A 32 -51.38 32.58 -18.97
CA SER A 32 -50.12 32.60 -18.27
C SER A 32 -49.54 31.19 -18.23
N SER A 33 -48.61 30.86 -19.12
CA SER A 33 -47.75 29.69 -18.96
C SER A 33 -46.79 29.93 -17.82
N LYS A 34 -47.07 29.31 -16.67
CA LYS A 34 -46.08 29.12 -15.62
C LYS A 34 -44.98 28.26 -16.22
N GLN A 35 -43.89 28.90 -16.62
CA GLN A 35 -42.62 28.22 -16.88
C GLN A 35 -42.11 27.71 -15.53
N THR A 36 -42.37 26.48 -15.18
CA THR A 36 -41.74 25.80 -14.05
C THR A 36 -40.29 25.51 -14.49
N SER A 37 -39.37 26.34 -14.07
CA SER A 37 -37.95 26.03 -14.13
C SER A 37 -37.73 24.85 -13.20
N ILE A 38 -37.52 23.67 -13.79
CA ILE A 38 -36.97 22.53 -13.05
C ILE A 38 -35.52 22.93 -12.80
N SER A 39 -35.24 23.39 -11.60
CA SER A 39 -33.88 23.41 -11.07
C SER A 39 -33.46 21.95 -10.97
N LEU A 40 -32.63 21.51 -11.90
CA LEU A 40 -31.84 20.31 -11.69
C LEU A 40 -31.06 20.60 -10.43
N LYS A 41 -31.31 19.86 -9.35
CA LYS A 41 -30.34 19.80 -8.26
C LYS A 41 -29.03 19.40 -8.91
N GLU A 42 -28.01 20.21 -8.75
CA GLU A 42 -26.64 19.73 -8.89
C GLU A 42 -26.60 18.46 -8.05
N THR A 43 -26.49 17.31 -8.69
CA THR A 43 -26.03 16.12 -8.01
C THR A 43 -24.61 16.49 -7.61
N ASP A 44 -24.34 16.58 -6.32
CA ASP A 44 -22.99 16.63 -5.81
C ASP A 44 -22.29 15.37 -6.38
N TRP A 45 -21.50 15.57 -7.43
CA TRP A 45 -20.61 14.54 -7.92
C TRP A 45 -19.54 14.39 -6.84
N ILE A 46 -19.54 13.27 -6.16
CA ILE A 46 -18.45 12.90 -5.27
C ILE A 46 -17.41 12.24 -6.17
N ASP A 47 -16.23 12.81 -6.22
CA ASP A 47 -15.12 12.25 -6.98
C ASP A 47 -14.79 10.85 -6.47
N PRO A 48 -14.45 9.89 -7.34
CA PRO A 48 -14.03 8.56 -6.95
C PRO A 48 -12.88 8.65 -5.95
N LYS A 49 -13.02 7.96 -4.82
CA LYS A 49 -12.07 7.99 -3.73
C LYS A 49 -11.83 6.58 -3.21
N VAL A 50 -10.57 6.22 -3.04
CA VAL A 50 -10.10 4.95 -2.50
C VAL A 50 -9.22 5.22 -1.30
N THR A 51 -9.50 4.55 -0.19
CA THR A 51 -8.66 4.59 1.01
C THR A 51 -7.66 3.44 0.98
N ILE A 52 -6.37 3.76 1.06
CA ILE A 52 -5.30 2.78 1.11
C ILE A 52 -4.61 2.84 2.46
N SER A 53 -4.39 1.66 3.03
CA SER A 53 -3.55 1.49 4.22
C SER A 53 -2.25 0.77 3.87
N ALA A 54 -1.18 1.14 4.57
CA ALA A 54 0.09 0.44 4.54
C ALA A 54 0.54 0.13 5.97
N ILE A 55 1.05 -1.09 6.17
CA ILE A 55 1.65 -1.52 7.44
C ILE A 55 3.11 -1.90 7.25
N GLY A 56 3.88 -1.78 8.32
CA GLY A 56 5.33 -2.01 8.31
C GLY A 56 5.73 -3.49 8.26
N ASP A 57 6.87 -3.79 8.84
CA ASP A 57 7.56 -5.06 8.70
C ASP A 57 6.81 -6.21 9.41
N ILE A 58 6.46 -7.25 8.64
CA ILE A 58 6.00 -8.55 9.13
C ILE A 58 7.24 -9.42 9.29
N LEU A 59 7.82 -9.40 10.50
CA LEU A 59 9.12 -9.99 10.82
C LEU A 59 8.95 -11.17 11.79
N ILE A 60 8.67 -12.35 11.24
CA ILE A 60 8.30 -13.55 11.99
C ILE A 60 9.55 -14.25 12.54
N HIS A 61 9.95 -13.89 13.76
CA HIS A 61 10.97 -14.59 14.53
C HIS A 61 10.50 -15.97 14.98
N ASP A 62 11.43 -16.84 15.39
CA ASP A 62 11.15 -18.13 15.97
C ASP A 62 10.10 -18.07 17.11
N ARG A 63 10.27 -17.13 18.04
CA ARG A 63 9.34 -16.92 19.16
C ARG A 63 7.92 -16.51 18.73
N VAL A 64 7.75 -15.92 17.54
CA VAL A 64 6.44 -15.55 17.02
C VAL A 64 5.72 -16.79 16.47
N TYR A 65 6.39 -17.61 15.64
CA TYR A 65 5.74 -18.83 15.18
C TYR A 65 5.65 -19.90 16.27
N ASP A 66 6.54 -19.91 17.26
CA ASP A 66 6.43 -20.80 18.43
C ASP A 66 5.20 -20.46 19.28
N ASP A 67 4.84 -19.17 19.42
CA ASP A 67 3.61 -18.73 20.12
C ASP A 67 2.35 -18.99 19.29
N ALA A 68 2.46 -18.97 17.96
CA ALA A 68 1.37 -19.30 17.04
C ALA A 68 1.05 -20.81 16.98
N TRP A 69 1.95 -21.68 17.47
CA TRP A 69 1.77 -23.12 17.40
C TRP A 69 0.70 -23.62 18.37
N ASP A 70 -0.43 -24.12 17.86
CA ASP A 70 -1.55 -24.64 18.64
C ASP A 70 -1.43 -26.13 19.06
N GLY A 71 -0.32 -26.78 18.69
CA GLY A 71 -0.06 -28.22 18.87
C GLY A 71 -0.37 -29.05 17.60
N LYS A 72 -0.84 -28.42 16.53
CA LYS A 72 -1.17 -29.09 15.26
C LYS A 72 -0.80 -28.26 14.03
N THR A 73 -1.01 -26.97 14.05
CA THR A 73 -0.74 -26.01 12.99
C THR A 73 -0.40 -24.65 13.60
N TYR A 74 -0.01 -23.69 12.78
CA TYR A 74 0.26 -22.32 13.21
C TYR A 74 -0.99 -21.46 13.05
N ASP A 75 -1.40 -20.74 14.09
CA ASP A 75 -2.52 -19.79 14.07
C ASP A 75 -2.04 -18.39 14.49
N PHE A 76 -1.79 -17.53 13.48
CA PHE A 76 -1.40 -16.13 13.71
C PHE A 76 -2.58 -15.18 13.81
N LYS A 77 -3.82 -15.62 13.53
CA LYS A 77 -5.00 -14.75 13.53
C LYS A 77 -5.24 -14.05 14.87
N PRO A 78 -5.07 -14.72 16.04
CA PRO A 78 -5.21 -14.05 17.32
C PRO A 78 -4.23 -12.87 17.52
N MET A 79 -3.05 -12.93 16.88
CA MET A 79 -2.03 -11.87 16.99
C MET A 79 -2.44 -10.57 16.30
N LEU A 80 -3.33 -10.64 15.31
CA LEU A 80 -3.80 -9.50 14.51
C LEU A 80 -5.23 -9.08 14.85
N ALA A 81 -5.91 -9.82 15.73
CA ALA A 81 -7.35 -9.66 15.97
C ALA A 81 -7.73 -8.25 16.44
N ALA A 82 -6.89 -7.59 17.26
CA ALA A 82 -7.18 -6.27 17.80
C ALA A 82 -7.03 -5.12 16.80
N VAL A 83 -6.42 -5.35 15.64
CA VAL A 83 -6.21 -4.34 14.57
C VAL A 83 -6.91 -4.71 13.26
N ALA A 84 -7.53 -5.89 13.19
CA ALA A 84 -8.11 -6.41 11.95
C ALA A 84 -9.25 -5.53 11.42
N ASP A 85 -10.07 -4.93 12.30
CA ASP A 85 -11.16 -4.06 11.85
C ASP A 85 -10.63 -2.72 11.32
N ASP A 86 -9.52 -2.21 11.88
CA ASP A 86 -8.86 -1.01 11.38
C ASP A 86 -8.23 -1.26 10.00
N LEU A 87 -7.64 -2.45 9.77
CA LEU A 87 -7.10 -2.84 8.46
C LEU A 87 -8.20 -3.01 7.41
N ARG A 88 -9.31 -3.66 7.78
CA ARG A 88 -10.47 -3.87 6.89
C ARG A 88 -11.29 -2.61 6.61
N ALA A 89 -11.05 -1.52 7.36
CA ALA A 89 -11.74 -0.26 7.14
C ALA A 89 -11.28 0.45 5.87
N SER A 90 -10.08 0.14 5.38
CA SER A 90 -9.55 0.63 4.11
C SER A 90 -10.01 -0.23 2.93
N ASP A 91 -10.09 0.38 1.75
CA ASP A 91 -10.44 -0.33 0.51
C ASP A 91 -9.31 -1.27 0.07
N MET A 92 -8.07 -0.98 0.47
CA MET A 92 -6.90 -1.78 0.20
C MET A 92 -5.83 -1.62 1.28
N THR A 93 -5.26 -2.74 1.74
CA THR A 93 -4.16 -2.75 2.72
C THR A 93 -2.93 -3.49 2.17
N VAL A 94 -1.76 -2.85 2.29
CA VAL A 94 -0.46 -3.36 1.82
C VAL A 94 0.47 -3.62 2.99
N ALA A 95 1.15 -4.79 3.01
CA ALA A 95 2.12 -5.17 4.04
C ALA A 95 3.50 -5.48 3.47
N ASN A 96 4.57 -5.15 4.20
CA ASN A 96 5.91 -5.65 3.88
C ASN A 96 6.14 -7.00 4.55
N GLN A 97 6.09 -8.10 3.78
CA GLN A 97 6.43 -9.45 4.25
C GLN A 97 7.94 -9.60 4.32
N GLU A 98 8.55 -9.24 5.44
CA GLU A 98 10.01 -9.19 5.55
C GLU A 98 10.63 -10.57 5.73
N THR A 99 10.04 -11.46 6.52
CA THR A 99 10.51 -12.85 6.56
C THR A 99 9.97 -13.65 5.39
N ILE A 100 10.87 -14.33 4.66
CA ILE A 100 10.42 -15.21 3.59
C ILE A 100 9.53 -16.35 4.12
N MET A 101 8.41 -16.58 3.45
CA MET A 101 7.40 -17.57 3.82
C MET A 101 7.59 -18.86 2.99
N GLY A 102 8.68 -19.61 3.28
CA GLY A 102 9.04 -20.81 2.53
C GLY A 102 8.37 -22.09 3.01
N GLY A 103 7.65 -22.05 4.15
CA GLY A 103 6.90 -23.17 4.71
C GLY A 103 7.75 -24.15 5.50
N GLU A 104 7.08 -25.12 6.15
CA GLU A 104 7.69 -26.12 7.05
C GLU A 104 8.58 -27.13 6.34
N ASP A 105 8.25 -27.48 5.08
CA ASP A 105 8.94 -28.56 4.33
C ASP A 105 10.44 -28.29 4.13
N ILE A 106 10.85 -27.02 4.09
CA ILE A 106 12.27 -26.63 3.99
C ILE A 106 12.88 -26.28 5.36
N GLY A 107 12.12 -26.47 6.44
CA GLY A 107 12.48 -26.23 7.84
C GLY A 107 12.37 -24.76 8.23
N LEU A 108 11.58 -24.47 9.26
CA LEU A 108 11.43 -23.12 9.83
C LEU A 108 12.72 -22.65 10.50
N SER A 109 12.94 -21.34 10.53
CA SER A 109 14.10 -20.72 11.19
C SER A 109 13.85 -19.24 11.50
N GLY A 110 14.38 -18.79 12.63
CA GLY A 110 14.47 -17.41 13.02
C GLY A 110 15.76 -16.74 12.56
N TYR A 111 16.11 -15.60 13.24
CA TYR A 111 17.33 -14.85 12.97
C TYR A 111 18.58 -15.74 13.01
N PRO A 112 19.60 -15.59 12.13
CA PRO A 112 19.68 -14.53 11.10
C PRO A 112 19.10 -14.90 9.73
N ASN A 113 18.72 -16.16 9.48
CA ASN A 113 18.23 -16.62 8.20
C ASN A 113 16.79 -17.12 8.36
N PHE A 114 15.85 -16.23 8.18
CA PHE A 114 14.44 -16.49 8.44
C PHE A 114 13.80 -17.46 7.44
N ASN A 115 12.85 -18.22 7.94
CA ASN A 115 11.84 -18.91 7.17
C ASN A 115 10.61 -19.13 8.03
N SER A 116 9.48 -18.59 7.61
CA SER A 116 8.21 -18.66 8.34
C SER A 116 7.23 -19.67 7.72
N PRO A 117 6.25 -20.15 8.52
CA PRO A 117 5.17 -21.00 8.02
C PRO A 117 4.22 -20.20 7.10
N PHE A 118 3.46 -20.93 6.28
CA PHE A 118 2.54 -20.32 5.30
C PHE A 118 1.34 -19.63 5.95
N GLU A 119 0.93 -20.07 7.12
CA GLU A 119 -0.28 -19.62 7.82
C GLU A 119 -0.22 -18.14 8.22
N ILE A 120 0.98 -17.51 8.18
CA ILE A 120 1.05 -16.05 8.32
C ILE A 120 0.39 -15.34 7.13
N GLY A 121 0.47 -15.89 5.92
CA GLY A 121 -0.23 -15.38 4.74
C GLY A 121 -1.74 -15.44 4.92
N ASP A 122 -2.27 -16.56 5.43
CA ASP A 122 -3.70 -16.70 5.76
C ASP A 122 -4.16 -15.69 6.81
N ALA A 123 -3.33 -15.45 7.83
CA ALA A 123 -3.66 -14.52 8.91
C ALA A 123 -3.65 -13.05 8.42
N LEU A 124 -2.72 -12.70 7.55
CA LEU A 124 -2.68 -11.37 6.92
C LEU A 124 -3.92 -11.14 6.06
N GLN A 125 -4.29 -12.11 5.20
CA GLN A 125 -5.49 -12.02 4.37
C GLN A 125 -6.76 -11.94 5.23
N ASP A 126 -6.86 -12.77 6.28
CA ASP A 126 -7.99 -12.73 7.22
C ASP A 126 -8.07 -11.39 7.96
N ALA A 127 -6.96 -10.76 8.28
CA ALA A 127 -6.91 -9.44 8.91
C ALA A 127 -7.27 -8.29 7.97
N GLY A 128 -7.33 -8.50 6.65
CA GLY A 128 -7.68 -7.49 5.65
C GLY A 128 -6.49 -6.96 4.85
N VAL A 129 -5.36 -7.69 4.82
CA VAL A 129 -4.25 -7.37 3.91
C VAL A 129 -4.59 -7.90 2.51
N ASP A 130 -4.49 -7.03 1.51
CA ASP A 130 -4.84 -7.31 0.12
C ASP A 130 -3.62 -7.55 -0.76
N MET A 131 -2.43 -7.11 -0.34
CA MET A 131 -1.20 -7.24 -1.10
C MET A 131 0.02 -7.28 -0.18
N VAL A 132 1.08 -8.00 -0.62
CA VAL A 132 2.36 -8.02 0.08
C VAL A 132 3.51 -7.56 -0.82
N THR A 133 4.46 -6.82 -0.22
CA THR A 133 5.76 -6.53 -0.83
C THR A 133 6.80 -7.49 -0.29
N MET A 134 7.64 -8.04 -1.18
CA MET A 134 8.59 -9.12 -0.85
C MET A 134 10.06 -8.72 -1.09
N ALA A 135 10.34 -7.52 -1.63
CA ALA A 135 11.72 -7.08 -1.80
C ALA A 135 12.25 -6.49 -0.49
N ASN A 136 13.00 -7.30 0.25
CA ASN A 136 13.66 -6.92 1.51
C ASN A 136 14.99 -7.65 1.69
N ASN A 137 15.72 -7.34 2.76
CA ASN A 137 17.03 -7.92 3.02
C ASN A 137 16.97 -9.41 3.40
N HIS A 138 15.79 -9.95 3.77
CA HIS A 138 15.57 -11.36 4.13
C HIS A 138 14.96 -12.20 3.00
N THR A 139 14.65 -11.62 1.84
CA THR A 139 14.08 -12.34 0.69
C THR A 139 14.91 -13.55 0.29
N MET A 140 16.25 -13.44 0.34
CA MET A 140 17.18 -14.49 -0.09
C MET A 140 17.67 -15.43 1.03
N ASP A 141 17.18 -15.30 2.27
CA ASP A 141 17.69 -16.06 3.43
C ASP A 141 17.69 -17.57 3.26
N ARG A 142 16.72 -18.11 2.56
CA ARG A 142 16.61 -19.56 2.27
C ARG A 142 16.67 -19.85 0.77
N GLY A 143 17.14 -18.85 -0.01
CA GLY A 143 17.37 -18.97 -1.44
C GLY A 143 16.10 -19.11 -2.28
N GLU A 144 16.30 -19.46 -3.55
CA GLU A 144 15.23 -19.54 -4.54
C GLU A 144 14.06 -20.45 -4.14
N ALA A 145 14.34 -21.58 -3.46
CA ALA A 145 13.29 -22.52 -3.08
C ALA A 145 12.26 -21.89 -2.15
N ALA A 146 12.68 -21.09 -1.16
CA ALA A 146 11.76 -20.39 -0.27
C ALA A 146 10.95 -19.32 -0.99
N ILE A 147 11.56 -18.60 -1.92
CA ILE A 147 10.88 -17.59 -2.74
C ILE A 147 9.79 -18.27 -3.59
N GLN A 148 10.13 -19.34 -4.30
CA GLN A 148 9.16 -20.05 -5.15
C GLN A 148 8.02 -20.66 -4.33
N ASN A 149 8.31 -21.17 -3.13
CA ASN A 149 7.28 -21.67 -2.22
C ASN A 149 6.35 -20.56 -1.75
N ALA A 150 6.89 -19.40 -1.34
CA ALA A 150 6.11 -18.24 -0.91
C ALA A 150 5.19 -17.74 -2.04
N ILE A 151 5.75 -17.59 -3.24
CA ILE A 151 4.98 -17.16 -4.42
C ILE A 151 3.87 -18.17 -4.74
N ALA A 152 4.18 -19.47 -4.76
CA ALA A 152 3.19 -20.49 -5.04
C ALA A 152 2.04 -20.47 -4.02
N TYR A 153 2.35 -20.23 -2.75
CA TYR A 153 1.32 -20.13 -1.72
C TYR A 153 0.48 -18.85 -1.86
N TYR A 154 1.11 -17.69 -2.14
CA TYR A 154 0.36 -16.46 -2.42
C TYR A 154 -0.56 -16.60 -3.64
N GLU A 155 -0.10 -17.27 -4.70
CA GLU A 155 -0.95 -17.61 -5.85
C GLU A 155 -2.12 -18.53 -5.46
N GLU A 156 -1.89 -19.51 -4.57
CA GLU A 156 -2.91 -20.46 -4.08
C GLU A 156 -4.01 -19.74 -3.30
N ILE A 157 -3.66 -18.82 -2.40
CA ILE A 157 -4.62 -18.06 -1.60
C ILE A 157 -5.16 -16.82 -2.32
N GLY A 158 -4.65 -16.50 -3.53
CA GLY A 158 -5.07 -15.34 -4.31
C GLY A 158 -4.58 -14.00 -3.75
N MET A 159 -3.46 -13.97 -3.01
CA MET A 159 -2.83 -12.76 -2.47
C MET A 159 -1.86 -12.17 -3.51
N PRO A 160 -2.09 -10.98 -4.03
CA PRO A 160 -1.12 -10.27 -4.88
C PRO A 160 0.20 -10.00 -4.17
N TYR A 161 1.29 -10.00 -4.94
CA TYR A 161 2.65 -9.74 -4.43
C TYR A 161 3.47 -8.95 -5.45
N THR A 162 4.56 -8.32 -4.98
CA THR A 162 5.55 -7.66 -5.85
C THR A 162 6.94 -7.61 -5.20
N GLY A 163 7.97 -7.32 -6.01
CA GLY A 163 9.35 -7.15 -5.55
C GLY A 163 10.19 -8.42 -5.56
N SER A 164 9.55 -9.60 -5.68
CA SER A 164 10.17 -10.91 -5.85
C SER A 164 9.28 -11.74 -6.77
N PHE A 165 9.84 -12.48 -7.72
CA PHE A 165 9.10 -13.04 -8.84
C PHE A 165 9.55 -14.47 -9.15
N LYS A 166 8.67 -15.24 -9.79
CA LYS A 166 8.95 -16.64 -10.17
C LYS A 166 9.81 -16.77 -11.43
N SER A 167 9.82 -15.74 -12.28
CA SER A 167 10.55 -15.73 -13.55
C SER A 167 10.81 -14.29 -14.02
N ALA A 168 11.64 -14.14 -15.06
CA ALA A 168 11.86 -12.85 -15.70
C ALA A 168 10.61 -12.33 -16.44
N ASP A 169 9.77 -13.21 -16.96
CA ASP A 169 8.50 -12.83 -17.58
C ASP A 169 7.54 -12.28 -16.51
N ASP A 170 7.47 -12.91 -15.34
CA ASP A 170 6.68 -12.46 -14.19
C ASP A 170 7.17 -11.07 -13.70
N GLN A 171 8.48 -10.87 -13.52
CA GLN A 171 9.06 -9.57 -13.17
C GLN A 171 8.73 -8.48 -14.21
N SER A 172 8.57 -8.84 -15.47
CA SER A 172 8.30 -7.87 -16.54
C SER A 172 6.88 -7.29 -16.48
N GLU A 173 5.98 -7.89 -15.72
CA GLU A 173 4.61 -7.44 -15.54
C GLU A 173 4.53 -6.56 -14.28
N ILE A 174 3.97 -5.35 -14.41
CA ILE A 174 3.72 -4.48 -13.26
C ILE A 174 2.50 -4.99 -12.51
N SER A 175 2.62 -5.13 -11.19
CA SER A 175 1.48 -5.46 -10.33
C SER A 175 0.52 -4.29 -10.25
N VAL A 176 -0.64 -4.38 -10.90
CA VAL A 176 -1.71 -3.38 -10.87
C VAL A 176 -2.93 -3.98 -10.20
N LEU A 177 -3.47 -3.28 -9.22
CA LEU A 177 -4.73 -3.63 -8.56
C LEU A 177 -5.80 -2.62 -8.95
N GLU A 178 -6.94 -3.15 -9.38
CA GLU A 178 -8.14 -2.37 -9.69
C GLU A 178 -9.01 -2.25 -8.44
N THR A 179 -9.56 -1.08 -8.21
CA THR A 179 -10.50 -0.85 -7.11
C THR A 179 -11.94 -0.78 -7.61
N ASP A 180 -12.90 -0.96 -6.71
CA ASP A 180 -14.33 -0.85 -7.02
C ASP A 180 -14.76 0.57 -7.45
N GLN A 181 -13.88 1.57 -7.25
CA GLN A 181 -14.10 2.97 -7.56
C GLN A 181 -13.47 3.41 -8.90
N ASP A 182 -13.08 2.46 -9.76
CA ASP A 182 -12.42 2.73 -11.04
C ASP A 182 -11.09 3.54 -10.90
N ILE A 183 -10.34 3.27 -9.82
CA ILE A 183 -8.96 3.75 -9.62
C ILE A 183 -8.04 2.54 -9.66
N SER A 184 -7.11 2.53 -10.59
CA SER A 184 -6.07 1.51 -10.71
C SER A 184 -4.79 1.96 -10.04
N VAL A 185 -4.14 1.04 -9.29
CA VAL A 185 -2.93 1.33 -8.52
C VAL A 185 -1.82 0.36 -8.88
N ALA A 186 -0.71 0.88 -9.36
CA ALA A 186 0.51 0.12 -9.61
C ALA A 186 1.37 0.04 -8.35
N PHE A 187 1.89 -1.16 -8.06
CA PHE A 187 2.77 -1.40 -6.91
C PHE A 187 4.15 -1.87 -7.37
N LEU A 188 5.16 -1.16 -6.89
CA LEU A 188 6.58 -1.49 -7.11
C LEU A 188 7.25 -1.73 -5.76
N SER A 189 8.26 -2.61 -5.70
CA SER A 189 8.98 -2.88 -4.45
C SER A 189 10.45 -3.19 -4.70
N TYR A 190 11.35 -2.57 -3.91
CA TYR A 190 12.80 -2.72 -4.04
C TYR A 190 13.50 -2.72 -2.69
N THR A 191 14.64 -3.41 -2.60
CA THR A 191 15.48 -3.46 -1.41
C THR A 191 16.92 -3.03 -1.66
N TYR A 192 17.54 -2.48 -0.62
CA TYR A 192 18.97 -2.08 -0.67
C TYR A 192 19.94 -3.27 -0.81
N GLY A 193 19.50 -4.49 -0.46
CA GLY A 193 20.37 -5.66 -0.47
C GLY A 193 19.70 -6.89 0.13
N THR A 194 20.48 -7.95 0.30
CA THR A 194 20.06 -9.29 0.74
C THR A 194 20.97 -9.86 1.83
N ASN A 195 21.42 -9.02 2.77
CA ASN A 195 22.28 -9.41 3.90
C ASN A 195 23.55 -10.20 3.47
N GLY A 196 24.09 -9.88 2.27
CA GLY A 196 25.26 -10.55 1.71
C GLY A 196 24.96 -11.90 1.03
N MET A 197 23.72 -12.33 0.99
CA MET A 197 23.29 -13.48 0.19
C MET A 197 23.29 -13.08 -1.28
N SER A 198 24.00 -13.83 -2.12
CA SER A 198 24.07 -13.52 -3.56
C SER A 198 22.80 -13.94 -4.28
N VAL A 199 22.23 -13.05 -5.09
CA VAL A 199 21.21 -13.44 -6.07
C VAL A 199 21.89 -14.31 -7.14
N PRO A 200 21.36 -15.49 -7.48
CA PRO A 200 21.95 -16.38 -8.47
C PRO A 200 22.10 -15.70 -9.85
N ASP A 201 23.22 -15.99 -10.54
CA ASP A 201 23.45 -15.48 -11.89
C ASP A 201 22.30 -15.84 -12.84
N GLY A 202 21.84 -14.86 -13.60
CA GLY A 202 20.75 -15.02 -14.58
C GLY A 202 19.35 -15.05 -13.95
N LYS A 203 19.21 -14.81 -12.65
CA LYS A 203 17.92 -14.80 -11.93
C LYS A 203 17.70 -13.49 -11.12
N PRO A 204 17.91 -12.30 -11.72
CA PRO A 204 17.72 -11.04 -11.01
C PRO A 204 16.28 -10.84 -10.54
N TYR A 205 15.34 -11.53 -11.16
CA TYR A 205 13.91 -11.50 -10.82
C TYR A 205 13.58 -12.06 -9.42
N LEU A 206 14.49 -12.81 -8.79
CA LEU A 206 14.24 -13.37 -7.46
C LEU A 206 14.10 -12.30 -6.38
N VAL A 207 14.70 -11.13 -6.58
CA VAL A 207 14.49 -9.97 -5.71
C VAL A 207 14.88 -8.67 -6.43
N ASN A 208 14.00 -7.70 -6.41
CA ASN A 208 14.28 -6.37 -6.94
C ASN A 208 15.25 -5.63 -6.03
N LEU A 209 16.49 -5.50 -6.46
CA LEU A 209 17.46 -4.62 -5.81
C LEU A 209 17.23 -3.17 -6.26
N ILE A 210 17.48 -2.20 -5.37
CA ILE A 210 17.43 -0.78 -5.71
C ILE A 210 18.41 -0.48 -6.84
N ASN A 211 17.84 -0.20 -8.02
CA ASN A 211 18.54 0.20 -9.21
C ASN A 211 17.76 1.35 -9.87
N ARG A 212 18.38 2.53 -10.00
CA ARG A 212 17.68 3.73 -10.46
C ARG A 212 17.17 3.63 -11.89
N GLU A 213 17.90 2.97 -12.78
CA GLU A 213 17.47 2.74 -14.15
C GLU A 213 16.24 1.83 -14.20
N GLN A 214 16.25 0.71 -13.47
CA GLN A 214 15.12 -0.19 -13.38
C GLN A 214 13.90 0.49 -12.75
N ILE A 215 14.08 1.22 -11.64
CA ILE A 215 13.00 1.99 -11.00
C ILE A 215 12.36 2.96 -12.00
N LYS A 216 13.19 3.67 -12.77
CA LYS A 216 12.69 4.61 -13.78
C LYS A 216 11.87 3.90 -14.86
N GLU A 217 12.41 2.81 -15.43
CA GLU A 217 11.73 2.04 -16.48
C GLU A 217 10.40 1.44 -16.00
N GLU A 218 10.36 0.97 -14.75
CA GLU A 218 9.16 0.37 -14.17
C GLU A 218 8.12 1.44 -13.75
N VAL A 219 8.56 2.62 -13.27
CA VAL A 219 7.65 3.75 -13.01
C VAL A 219 7.05 4.29 -14.32
N GLU A 220 7.86 4.46 -15.39
CA GLU A 220 7.36 4.87 -16.70
C GLU A 220 6.31 3.88 -17.26
N LYS A 221 6.49 2.58 -17.02
CA LYS A 221 5.49 1.55 -17.35
C LYS A 221 4.24 1.63 -16.47
N ALA A 222 4.42 1.84 -15.15
CA ALA A 222 3.31 1.94 -14.21
C ALA A 222 2.39 3.10 -14.56
N ASP A 223 2.96 4.25 -14.93
CA ASP A 223 2.22 5.45 -15.38
C ASP A 223 1.37 5.19 -16.65
N GLU A 224 1.80 4.25 -17.53
CA GLU A 224 1.02 3.85 -18.70
C GLU A 224 -0.12 2.87 -18.35
N LEU A 225 -0.09 2.21 -17.18
CA LEU A 225 -0.95 1.08 -16.83
C LEU A 225 -1.94 1.38 -15.70
N ALA A 226 -1.64 2.38 -14.86
CA ALA A 226 -2.42 2.68 -13.66
C ALA A 226 -2.63 4.18 -13.46
N ASP A 227 -3.64 4.52 -12.67
CA ASP A 227 -3.96 5.90 -12.32
C ASP A 227 -3.02 6.45 -11.24
N ALA A 228 -2.46 5.58 -10.38
CA ALA A 228 -1.51 5.95 -9.33
C ALA A 228 -0.39 4.92 -9.19
N THR A 229 0.80 5.36 -8.76
CA THR A 229 1.96 4.50 -8.51
C THR A 229 2.42 4.59 -7.06
N ILE A 230 2.48 3.44 -6.38
CA ILE A 230 3.00 3.28 -5.02
C ILE A 230 4.28 2.47 -5.07
N ILE A 231 5.35 2.99 -4.45
CA ILE A 231 6.64 2.30 -4.35
C ILE A 231 6.96 1.94 -2.90
N SER A 232 7.22 0.65 -2.64
CA SER A 232 7.74 0.18 -1.36
C SER A 232 9.27 0.12 -1.42
N LEU A 233 9.94 0.80 -0.50
CA LEU A 233 11.40 0.85 -0.41
C LEU A 233 11.89 0.28 0.91
N HIS A 234 12.56 -0.87 0.85
CA HIS A 234 13.22 -1.47 1.99
C HIS A 234 14.65 -0.94 2.08
N PHE A 235 14.86 0.08 2.91
CA PHE A 235 16.07 0.90 2.89
C PHE A 235 16.34 1.58 4.24
N GLY A 236 17.52 2.19 4.37
CA GLY A 236 17.89 2.92 5.57
C GLY A 236 18.84 2.15 6.46
N LYS A 237 18.72 2.31 7.78
CA LYS A 237 19.53 1.63 8.76
C LYS A 237 18.70 1.28 9.98
N GLU A 238 18.83 0.05 10.42
CA GLU A 238 18.14 -0.49 11.59
C GLU A 238 18.27 0.41 12.82
N GLU A 239 17.20 0.56 13.58
CA GLU A 239 17.06 1.33 14.82
C GLU A 239 17.31 2.85 14.70
N GLU A 240 17.59 3.39 13.51
CA GLU A 240 17.68 4.84 13.29
C GLU A 240 16.29 5.44 13.09
N ARG A 241 15.84 6.26 14.06
CA ARG A 241 14.50 6.89 14.06
C ARG A 241 14.39 8.09 13.10
N MET A 242 15.46 8.49 12.44
CA MET A 242 15.46 9.56 11.43
C MET A 242 16.02 9.02 10.13
N PRO A 243 15.39 9.33 8.99
CA PRO A 243 15.90 8.86 7.71
C PRO A 243 17.29 9.45 7.40
N ASN A 244 18.14 8.61 6.90
CA ASN A 244 19.47 9.01 6.44
C ASN A 244 19.41 9.72 5.07
N GLN A 245 20.54 10.21 4.58
CA GLN A 245 20.59 10.96 3.32
C GLN A 245 20.29 10.09 2.09
N GLU A 246 20.60 8.79 2.14
CA GLU A 246 20.32 7.85 1.04
C GLU A 246 18.81 7.63 0.89
N GLN A 247 18.08 7.45 2.01
CA GLN A 247 16.63 7.34 2.02
C GLN A 247 16.01 8.61 1.41
N LYS A 248 16.42 9.80 1.86
CA LYS A 248 15.94 11.08 1.33
C LYS A 248 16.22 11.27 -0.15
N ASN A 249 17.40 10.90 -0.60
CA ASN A 249 17.78 11.01 -2.00
C ASN A 249 17.01 10.04 -2.90
N LEU A 250 16.65 8.86 -2.39
CA LEU A 250 15.88 7.88 -3.16
C LEU A 250 14.39 8.24 -3.17
N ALA A 251 13.83 8.69 -2.05
CA ALA A 251 12.47 9.21 -1.99
C ALA A 251 12.28 10.42 -2.93
N GLN A 252 13.24 11.37 -2.93
CA GLN A 252 13.22 12.49 -3.88
C GLN A 252 13.34 12.01 -5.32
N TYR A 253 14.14 10.97 -5.59
CA TYR A 253 14.24 10.41 -6.93
C TYR A 253 12.92 9.78 -7.39
N ALA A 254 12.19 9.08 -6.51
CA ALA A 254 10.86 8.57 -6.80
C ALA A 254 9.85 9.71 -7.07
N ALA A 255 9.88 10.77 -6.25
CA ALA A 255 9.07 11.96 -6.47
C ALA A 255 9.37 12.65 -7.81
N ASP A 256 10.65 12.73 -8.18
CA ASP A 256 11.10 13.30 -9.46
C ASP A 256 10.66 12.47 -10.69
N LEU A 257 10.27 11.22 -10.49
CA LEU A 257 9.71 10.32 -11.51
C LEU A 257 8.17 10.35 -11.57
N GLY A 258 7.50 11.03 -10.65
CA GLY A 258 6.05 11.11 -10.63
C GLY A 258 5.34 10.08 -9.72
N VAL A 259 6.08 9.35 -8.88
CA VAL A 259 5.49 8.40 -7.92
C VAL A 259 4.60 9.14 -6.92
N ASP A 260 3.40 8.61 -6.66
CA ASP A 260 2.41 9.24 -5.77
C ASP A 260 2.72 8.99 -4.30
N VAL A 261 3.12 7.76 -3.96
CA VAL A 261 3.39 7.37 -2.57
C VAL A 261 4.66 6.52 -2.46
N VAL A 262 5.49 6.84 -1.47
CA VAL A 262 6.65 6.03 -1.05
C VAL A 262 6.39 5.46 0.34
N ILE A 263 6.41 4.13 0.44
CA ILE A 263 6.29 3.38 1.70
C ILE A 263 7.67 2.82 2.05
N GLY A 264 8.26 3.33 3.14
CA GLY A 264 9.56 2.89 3.63
C GLY A 264 9.46 1.80 4.69
N ASN A 265 10.42 0.86 4.65
CA ASN A 265 10.55 -0.31 5.53
C ASN A 265 12.03 -0.54 5.88
N HIS A 266 12.37 -1.46 6.77
CA HIS A 266 13.72 -1.87 7.20
C HIS A 266 14.23 -1.25 8.51
N PRO A 267 14.07 0.05 8.85
CA PRO A 267 14.60 0.56 10.12
C PRO A 267 14.05 -0.10 11.38
N HIS A 268 12.94 -0.85 11.28
CA HIS A 268 12.22 -1.51 12.36
C HIS A 268 11.71 -0.56 13.45
N VAL A 269 11.81 0.73 13.21
CA VAL A 269 11.33 1.82 14.05
C VAL A 269 10.66 2.88 13.20
N LEU A 270 9.69 3.58 13.74
CA LEU A 270 9.00 4.66 13.04
C LEU A 270 9.96 5.78 12.64
N GLN A 271 9.86 6.23 11.40
CA GLN A 271 10.49 7.44 10.88
C GLN A 271 9.42 8.41 10.37
N PRO A 272 9.70 9.74 10.34
CA PRO A 272 8.72 10.75 9.98
C PRO A 272 8.10 10.58 8.60
N VAL A 273 6.95 11.24 8.42
CA VAL A 273 6.23 11.37 7.14
C VAL A 273 6.44 12.79 6.62
N GLU A 274 6.55 12.95 5.29
CA GLU A 274 6.58 14.26 4.65
C GLU A 274 5.99 14.26 3.24
N TRP A 275 5.66 15.45 2.74
CA TRP A 275 5.40 15.67 1.32
C TRP A 275 6.69 16.09 0.62
N LEU A 276 6.98 15.45 -0.52
CA LEU A 276 8.02 15.89 -1.44
C LEU A 276 7.38 16.48 -2.69
N GLU A 277 8.03 17.52 -3.23
CA GLU A 277 7.69 18.06 -4.55
C GLU A 277 8.66 17.47 -5.59
N GLY A 278 8.10 16.84 -6.60
CA GLY A 278 8.85 16.32 -7.75
C GLY A 278 9.17 17.42 -8.77
N LYS A 279 10.00 17.07 -9.77
CA LYS A 279 10.49 18.03 -10.79
C LYS A 279 9.40 18.67 -11.65
N GLU A 280 8.29 17.98 -11.82
CA GLU A 280 7.16 18.44 -12.64
C GLU A 280 6.08 19.16 -11.79
N GLY A 281 6.35 19.33 -10.48
CA GLY A 281 5.44 19.99 -9.54
C GLY A 281 4.39 19.06 -8.93
N ASN A 282 4.50 17.77 -9.20
CA ASN A 282 3.72 16.72 -8.53
C ASN A 282 4.09 16.62 -7.05
N LYS A 283 3.16 16.12 -6.23
CA LYS A 283 3.39 15.88 -4.82
C LYS A 283 3.46 14.37 -4.54
N THR A 284 4.45 13.96 -3.80
CA THR A 284 4.64 12.58 -3.38
C THR A 284 4.52 12.49 -1.87
N LEU A 285 3.66 11.63 -1.37
CA LEU A 285 3.52 11.31 0.04
C LEU A 285 4.59 10.27 0.43
N VAL A 286 5.41 10.57 1.44
CA VAL A 286 6.52 9.71 1.85
C VAL A 286 6.42 9.34 3.32
N ALA A 287 6.28 8.05 3.63
CA ALA A 287 6.53 7.49 4.94
C ALA A 287 7.90 6.80 4.93
N TYR A 288 8.88 7.32 5.66
CA TYR A 288 10.26 6.79 5.59
C TYR A 288 10.44 5.43 6.27
N SER A 289 9.65 5.13 7.30
CA SER A 289 9.55 3.80 7.92
C SER A 289 8.29 3.70 8.75
N LEU A 290 7.56 2.61 8.54
CA LEU A 290 6.37 2.27 9.32
C LEU A 290 6.69 1.40 10.55
N GLY A 291 7.98 1.10 10.80
CA GLY A 291 8.43 0.24 11.89
C GLY A 291 7.98 -1.21 11.73
N ASN A 292 8.08 -1.99 12.79
CA ASN A 292 7.54 -3.35 12.80
C ASN A 292 6.03 -3.33 13.05
N PHE A 293 5.29 -4.06 12.23
CA PHE A 293 3.88 -4.30 12.52
C PHE A 293 3.69 -5.55 13.39
N LEU A 294 4.33 -6.66 13.02
CA LEU A 294 4.37 -7.88 13.84
C LEU A 294 5.81 -8.40 13.90
N SER A 295 6.41 -8.42 15.10
CA SER A 295 7.77 -8.94 15.26
C SER A 295 7.99 -9.52 16.67
N GLY A 296 9.04 -10.34 16.81
CA GLY A 296 9.50 -10.84 18.09
C GLY A 296 10.65 -10.02 18.69
N GLN A 297 10.85 -8.76 18.32
CA GLN A 297 11.92 -7.91 18.86
C GLN A 297 11.55 -7.36 20.25
N TYR A 298 12.55 -7.26 21.16
CA TYR A 298 12.34 -6.82 22.54
C TYR A 298 12.48 -5.32 22.76
N GLN A 299 13.25 -4.64 21.90
CA GLN A 299 13.55 -3.22 22.05
C GLN A 299 12.27 -2.40 21.94
N PHE A 300 12.10 -1.44 22.84
CA PHE A 300 10.85 -0.69 22.99
C PHE A 300 10.37 -0.06 21.68
N TYR A 301 11.23 0.66 20.95
CA TYR A 301 10.84 1.32 19.70
C TYR A 301 10.58 0.34 18.55
N ASN A 302 11.18 -0.86 18.58
CA ASN A 302 10.95 -1.92 17.60
C ASN A 302 9.61 -2.64 17.79
N ARG A 303 8.94 -2.36 18.91
CA ARG A 303 7.58 -2.83 19.21
C ARG A 303 6.51 -1.83 18.79
N ILE A 304 6.91 -0.64 18.31
CA ILE A 304 6.00 0.42 17.86
C ILE A 304 6.05 0.50 16.36
N GLY A 305 4.93 0.23 15.72
CA GLY A 305 4.66 0.41 14.31
C GLY A 305 3.39 1.23 14.09
N GLY A 306 2.75 1.05 12.95
CA GLY A 306 1.48 1.68 12.71
C GLY A 306 0.82 1.31 11.38
N ILE A 307 -0.42 1.74 11.27
CA ILE A 307 -1.21 1.73 10.04
C ILE A 307 -1.14 3.14 9.46
N PHE A 308 -0.51 3.27 8.31
CA PHE A 308 -0.43 4.52 7.56
C PHE A 308 -1.51 4.52 6.50
N GLU A 309 -2.42 5.47 6.57
CA GLU A 309 -3.58 5.56 5.70
C GLU A 309 -3.54 6.85 4.88
N PHE A 310 -4.04 6.78 3.66
CA PHE A 310 -4.23 7.92 2.76
C PHE A 310 -5.32 7.63 1.74
N ASN A 311 -5.84 8.68 1.12
CA ASN A 311 -6.84 8.56 0.08
C ASN A 311 -6.21 8.86 -1.29
N LEU A 312 -6.58 8.07 -2.28
CA LEU A 312 -6.43 8.41 -3.69
C LEU A 312 -7.76 8.97 -4.18
N VAL A 313 -7.74 10.20 -4.67
CA VAL A 313 -8.92 10.91 -5.18
C VAL A 313 -8.73 11.17 -6.66
N LYS A 314 -9.70 10.75 -7.49
CA LYS A 314 -9.66 10.92 -8.94
C LYS A 314 -10.54 12.09 -9.36
N GLU A 315 -9.91 13.21 -9.74
CA GLU A 315 -10.58 14.37 -10.34
C GLU A 315 -10.35 14.38 -11.84
N ASP A 316 -11.42 14.29 -12.62
CA ASP A 316 -11.36 14.13 -14.09
C ASP A 316 -10.54 12.88 -14.49
N ASN A 317 -9.28 13.06 -14.90
CA ASN A 317 -8.35 11.97 -15.28
C ASN A 317 -7.08 11.96 -14.44
N ASP A 318 -6.95 12.83 -13.45
CA ASP A 318 -5.79 12.90 -12.58
C ASP A 318 -6.13 12.30 -11.21
N VAL A 319 -5.19 11.54 -10.65
CA VAL A 319 -5.29 11.03 -9.28
C VAL A 319 -4.32 11.80 -8.40
N HIS A 320 -4.75 12.18 -7.22
CA HIS A 320 -3.92 12.82 -6.22
C HIS A 320 -4.15 12.21 -4.84
N VAL A 321 -3.14 12.36 -3.99
CA VAL A 321 -3.14 11.82 -2.62
C VAL A 321 -3.66 12.85 -1.65
N GLU A 322 -4.62 12.46 -0.79
CA GLU A 322 -5.22 13.32 0.24
C GLU A 322 -5.28 12.63 1.60
N ASP A 323 -5.57 13.43 2.62
CA ASP A 323 -5.94 13.03 3.98
C ASP A 323 -4.98 11.98 4.59
N PRO A 324 -3.65 12.18 4.60
CA PRO A 324 -2.76 11.22 5.23
C PRO A 324 -3.04 11.11 6.72
N GLY A 325 -3.16 9.88 7.21
CA GLY A 325 -3.44 9.55 8.60
C GLY A 325 -2.51 8.45 9.13
N PHE A 326 -2.35 8.39 10.44
CA PHE A 326 -1.50 7.39 11.08
C PHE A 326 -2.13 6.91 12.39
N LEU A 327 -2.40 5.59 12.47
CA LEU A 327 -2.80 4.89 13.68
C LEU A 327 -1.59 4.14 14.23
N PRO A 328 -1.00 4.55 15.36
CA PRO A 328 0.13 3.84 15.94
C PRO A 328 -0.30 2.50 16.53
N THR A 329 0.54 1.48 16.33
CA THR A 329 0.35 0.13 16.88
C THR A 329 1.49 -0.26 17.80
N PHE A 330 1.28 -1.27 18.61
CA PHE A 330 2.26 -1.80 19.54
C PHE A 330 2.19 -3.32 19.58
N VAL A 331 3.35 -3.97 19.51
CA VAL A 331 3.45 -5.41 19.73
C VAL A 331 3.57 -5.65 21.23
N GLU A 332 2.53 -6.19 21.84
CA GLU A 332 2.58 -6.62 23.25
C GLU A 332 2.70 -8.14 23.39
N PHE A 333 3.27 -8.58 24.48
CA PHE A 333 3.45 -9.99 24.81
C PHE A 333 3.66 -10.16 26.31
N GLU A 334 3.43 -11.35 26.81
CA GLU A 334 3.83 -11.78 28.14
C GLU A 334 5.19 -12.49 28.06
N GLU A 335 6.01 -12.35 29.09
CA GLU A 335 7.26 -13.10 29.21
C GLU A 335 7.11 -14.16 30.28
N ASP A 336 7.24 -15.43 29.88
CA ASP A 336 7.19 -16.58 30.77
C ASP A 336 8.46 -17.42 30.58
N ASP A 337 9.30 -17.45 31.63
CA ASP A 337 10.59 -18.16 31.65
C ASP A 337 11.49 -17.88 30.40
N GLY A 338 11.55 -16.61 30.01
CA GLY A 338 12.34 -16.14 28.87
C GLY A 338 11.73 -16.45 27.48
N THR A 339 10.46 -16.88 27.46
CA THR A 339 9.69 -17.15 26.24
C THR A 339 8.61 -16.08 26.08
N MET A 340 8.48 -15.52 24.88
CA MET A 340 7.33 -14.67 24.54
C MET A 340 6.07 -15.51 24.40
N LYS A 341 4.96 -15.03 24.96
CA LYS A 341 3.64 -15.63 24.94
C LYS A 341 2.58 -14.59 24.68
N ASN A 342 1.44 -15.01 24.12
CA ASN A 342 0.31 -14.13 23.88
C ASN A 342 0.72 -12.87 23.10
N ILE A 343 1.52 -13.05 22.06
CA ILE A 343 1.97 -11.96 21.19
C ILE A 343 0.76 -11.40 20.46
N GLN A 344 0.57 -10.08 20.54
CA GLN A 344 -0.53 -9.39 19.87
C GLN A 344 -0.08 -8.03 19.34
N VAL A 345 -0.62 -7.63 18.19
CA VAL A 345 -0.56 -6.28 17.70
C VAL A 345 -1.81 -5.56 18.16
N VAL A 346 -1.64 -4.49 18.94
CA VAL A 346 -2.74 -3.68 19.44
C VAL A 346 -2.58 -2.22 19.02
N PRO A 347 -3.66 -1.43 18.89
CA PRO A 347 -3.54 0.02 18.80
C PRO A 347 -2.74 0.52 20.02
N LEU A 348 -1.75 1.41 19.79
CA LEU A 348 -0.84 1.86 20.87
C LEU A 348 -1.59 2.43 22.08
N GLU A 349 -2.71 3.10 21.85
CA GLU A 349 -3.55 3.66 22.93
C GLU A 349 -4.22 2.60 23.80
N GLN A 350 -4.35 1.35 23.29
CA GLN A 350 -4.91 0.21 24.00
C GLN A 350 -3.83 -0.67 24.67
N ALA A 351 -2.55 -0.32 24.50
CA ALA A 351 -1.46 -1.08 25.10
C ALA A 351 -1.63 -1.20 26.62
N SER A 352 -1.45 -2.42 27.13
CA SER A 352 -1.67 -2.72 28.54
C SER A 352 -0.68 -1.98 29.46
N SER A 353 -1.16 -1.50 30.59
CA SER A 353 -0.35 -0.73 31.57
C SER A 353 0.85 -1.49 32.13
N GLY A 354 0.87 -2.82 32.01
CA GLY A 354 2.03 -3.65 32.33
C GLY A 354 3.15 -3.59 31.29
N GLN A 355 2.85 -3.13 30.07
CA GLN A 355 3.79 -3.05 28.95
C GLN A 355 4.38 -1.64 28.79
N ILE A 356 3.61 -0.60 29.12
CA ILE A 356 4.01 0.81 28.98
C ILE A 356 3.64 1.58 30.24
N GLU A 357 4.64 2.05 31.00
CA GLU A 357 4.43 2.77 32.27
C GLU A 357 3.82 4.17 32.09
N ASN A 358 4.10 4.85 30.95
CA ASN A 358 3.66 6.22 30.67
C ASN A 358 3.10 6.29 29.25
N LEU A 359 1.94 5.71 29.02
CA LEU A 359 1.30 5.61 27.72
C LEU A 359 1.07 6.99 27.08
N ASP A 360 0.49 7.95 27.84
CA ASP A 360 0.24 9.30 27.33
C ASP A 360 1.53 10.00 26.84
N GLY A 361 2.61 9.82 27.60
CA GLY A 361 3.92 10.37 27.21
C GLY A 361 4.49 9.70 25.97
N VAL A 362 4.26 8.40 25.79
CA VAL A 362 4.68 7.65 24.58
C VAL A 362 3.85 8.10 23.39
N LEU A 363 2.52 8.14 23.50
CA LEU A 363 1.63 8.62 22.43
C LEU A 363 2.01 10.02 21.97
N SER A 364 2.18 10.96 22.91
CA SER A 364 2.59 12.33 22.59
C SER A 364 3.97 12.40 21.92
N ASN A 365 4.92 11.56 22.33
CA ASN A 365 6.24 11.49 21.71
C ASN A 365 6.18 10.93 20.28
N MET A 366 5.40 9.86 20.06
CA MET A 366 5.23 9.26 18.75
C MET A 366 4.51 10.22 17.80
N GLN A 367 3.42 10.84 18.23
CA GLN A 367 2.73 11.85 17.44
C GLN A 367 3.67 12.98 17.00
N LYS A 368 4.39 13.58 17.94
CA LYS A 368 5.37 14.63 17.66
C LYS A 368 6.47 14.15 16.70
N HIS A 369 6.88 12.90 16.81
CA HIS A 369 7.91 12.32 15.95
C HIS A 369 7.41 12.14 14.52
N MET A 370 6.22 11.58 14.32
CA MET A 370 5.67 11.33 13.00
C MET A 370 5.25 12.62 12.28
N THR A 371 4.70 13.60 13.01
CA THR A 371 4.17 14.84 12.45
C THR A 371 5.22 15.97 12.31
N GLN A 372 6.49 15.74 12.66
CA GLN A 372 7.48 16.82 12.75
C GLN A 372 7.75 17.52 11.40
N TRP A 373 7.50 16.87 10.27
CA TRP A 373 7.65 17.44 8.92
C TRP A 373 6.29 17.58 8.20
N MET A 374 5.26 16.98 8.76
CA MET A 374 3.88 17.03 8.26
C MET A 374 2.93 17.28 9.43
N PRO A 375 2.76 18.55 9.85
CA PRO A 375 1.87 18.87 10.98
C PRO A 375 0.39 18.53 10.73
N GLU A 376 -0.02 18.42 9.47
CA GLU A 376 -1.37 18.04 9.04
C GLU A 376 -1.64 16.55 9.03
N LEU A 377 -0.63 15.68 9.28
CA LEU A 377 -0.84 14.24 9.39
C LEU A 377 -1.88 13.96 10.48
N GLU A 378 -3.00 13.35 10.09
CA GLU A 378 -4.04 12.98 11.02
C GLU A 378 -3.53 11.90 11.99
N TRP A 379 -3.63 12.17 13.29
CA TRP A 379 -3.34 11.16 14.31
C TRP A 379 -4.62 10.43 14.64
N LYS A 380 -4.72 9.17 14.18
CA LYS A 380 -5.92 8.38 14.29
C LYS A 380 -6.00 7.63 15.61
N GLU A 381 -7.23 7.42 16.06
CA GLU A 381 -7.60 6.51 17.14
C GLU A 381 -8.29 5.29 16.51
N THR A 382 -8.23 4.13 17.18
CA THR A 382 -8.87 2.92 16.66
C THR A 382 -10.37 3.08 16.52
N SER A 383 -10.93 2.44 15.49
CA SER A 383 -12.38 2.34 15.29
C SER A 383 -13.07 1.41 16.30
N GLN A 384 -12.32 0.55 16.98
CA GLN A 384 -12.83 -0.35 18.01
C GLN A 384 -12.98 0.38 19.35
N GLN A 385 -14.21 0.55 19.81
CA GLN A 385 -14.57 1.04 21.16
C GLN A 385 -15.02 -0.09 22.05
#